data_e546c68153abec4b3f7565e3b6102852
#
_entry.id   e546c68153abec4b3f7565e3b6102852
#
_cell.length_a   1.000
_cell.length_b   1.000
_cell.length_c   1.000
_cell.angle_alpha   90.00
_cell.angle_beta   90.00
_cell.angle_gamma   90.00
#
_symmetry.space_group_name_H-M   'P 1'
#
loop_
_entity.id
_entity.type
_entity.pdbx_description
1 polymer ?
#
loop_
_entity_poly.entity_id
_entity_poly.type
_entity_poly.pdbx_seq_one_letter_code
_entity_poly.pdbx_strand_id
1 'polypeptide(L)'
;MNKKNFTEVHYKNTKINKINSVKSKYIIGCDGANSFIRNEMKTELENLGFEQRWAVIDLILKTKNVNLPDRTIQYCNAERPATYCRNVGRRRRWEIALKDNESSKTFFDEKRLWKFLSKWVSPDEVEIERKTVYTFQSAIAKSWREGRKFLVGDAAHLTPPFMGQGMCAGIRDASNLAWKISICCKNAHSENLLNSYQSERSSNVRDYINTAMKMGELLNSIGGSEVSDTVFVQPDGTIKMNTIKPQLGKGLGECEDINRGKIFPSFKSDFGRDIDNIFACDPILITNKKINKKELRIKSYDCSDIPGIEVILKKFKTNTLIIRPDRFILASTQKNDLLKFTNTCLNQIYSL
;
A
#
# COMPACT_ATOMS: atom_id res chain seq x y z
N MET A 1 1.22 26.96 -9.78
CA MET A 1 2.52 27.68 -9.82
C MET A 1 3.34 27.37 -8.59
N ASN A 2 4.57 26.90 -8.79
CA ASN A 2 5.53 26.64 -7.67
C ASN A 2 6.23 27.97 -7.33
N LYS A 3 5.91 28.57 -6.19
CA LYS A 3 6.69 29.72 -5.67
C LYS A 3 7.66 29.22 -4.62
N LYS A 4 8.78 29.92 -4.37
CA LYS A 4 9.87 29.45 -3.48
C LYS A 4 9.40 28.87 -2.13
N ASN A 5 8.30 29.39 -1.56
CA ASN A 5 7.84 29.02 -0.20
C ASN A 5 6.45 28.39 -0.13
N PHE A 6 5.67 28.39 -1.21
CA PHE A 6 4.31 27.84 -1.24
C PHE A 6 3.90 27.44 -2.66
N THR A 7 2.87 26.64 -2.73
CA THR A 7 2.14 26.30 -3.97
C THR A 7 0.75 26.90 -3.90
N GLU A 8 0.25 27.44 -4.99
CA GLU A 8 -1.10 27.97 -5.11
C GLU A 8 -1.97 26.98 -5.87
N VAL A 9 -3.09 26.62 -5.28
CA VAL A 9 -4.06 25.67 -5.83
C VAL A 9 -5.34 26.44 -6.16
N HIS A 10 -5.77 26.37 -7.42
CA HIS A 10 -7.07 26.87 -7.85
C HIS A 10 -8.03 25.68 -7.89
N TYR A 11 -9.19 25.84 -7.27
CA TYR A 11 -10.20 24.79 -7.23
C TYR A 11 -11.59 25.37 -7.49
N LYS A 12 -12.43 24.58 -8.13
CA LYS A 12 -13.81 24.94 -8.42
C LYS A 12 -14.73 24.35 -7.34
N ASN A 13 -15.44 25.23 -6.64
CA ASN A 13 -16.54 24.80 -5.79
C ASN A 13 -17.74 24.43 -6.66
N THR A 14 -18.05 23.14 -6.77
CA THR A 14 -19.10 22.64 -7.66
C THR A 14 -20.52 23.04 -7.24
N LYS A 15 -20.75 23.32 -5.95
CA LYS A 15 -22.07 23.74 -5.44
C LYS A 15 -22.44 25.16 -5.86
N ILE A 16 -21.47 26.07 -5.87
CA ILE A 16 -21.68 27.50 -6.17
C ILE A 16 -21.01 27.92 -7.46
N ASN A 17 -20.43 26.99 -8.22
CA ASN A 17 -19.76 27.21 -9.51
C ASN A 17 -18.66 28.29 -9.46
N LYS A 18 -18.00 28.49 -8.32
CA LYS A 18 -17.00 29.55 -8.09
C LYS A 18 -15.60 28.97 -8.06
N ILE A 19 -14.66 29.66 -8.72
CA ILE A 19 -13.23 29.36 -8.62
C ILE A 19 -12.66 30.09 -7.42
N ASN A 20 -11.95 29.35 -6.56
CA ASN A 20 -11.23 29.86 -5.41
C ASN A 20 -9.76 29.45 -5.50
N SER A 21 -8.91 30.10 -4.72
CA SER A 21 -7.51 29.69 -4.58
C SER A 21 -7.13 29.50 -3.12
N VAL A 22 -6.16 28.62 -2.88
CA VAL A 22 -5.55 28.41 -1.58
C VAL A 22 -4.03 28.28 -1.72
N LYS A 23 -3.30 28.90 -0.81
CA LYS A 23 -1.84 28.76 -0.71
C LYS A 23 -1.50 27.68 0.31
N SER A 24 -0.66 26.73 -0.06
CA SER A 24 -0.21 25.66 0.81
C SER A 24 1.29 25.44 0.71
N LYS A 25 1.91 24.89 1.76
CA LYS A 25 3.34 24.52 1.72
C LYS A 25 3.57 23.36 0.76
N TYR A 26 2.64 22.43 0.69
CA TYR A 26 2.71 21.24 -0.16
C TYR A 26 1.35 20.88 -0.76
N ILE A 27 1.35 20.21 -1.90
CA ILE A 27 0.18 19.56 -2.51
C ILE A 27 0.46 18.06 -2.56
N ILE A 28 -0.54 17.27 -2.16
CA ILE A 28 -0.47 15.81 -2.18
C ILE A 28 -1.61 15.31 -3.05
N GLY A 29 -1.28 14.78 -4.23
CA GLY A 29 -2.22 14.14 -5.15
C GLY A 29 -2.55 12.74 -4.66
N CYS A 30 -3.73 12.59 -4.06
CA CYS A 30 -4.36 11.32 -3.71
C CYS A 30 -5.61 11.10 -4.58
N ASP A 31 -5.55 11.55 -5.84
CA ASP A 31 -6.68 11.74 -6.76
C ASP A 31 -6.86 10.56 -7.74
N GLY A 32 -6.24 9.41 -7.40
CA GLY A 32 -6.52 8.13 -8.04
C GLY A 32 -5.86 7.92 -9.39
N ALA A 33 -6.27 6.85 -10.07
CA ALA A 33 -5.64 6.35 -11.30
C ALA A 33 -5.56 7.39 -12.43
N ASN A 34 -6.55 8.29 -12.52
CA ASN A 34 -6.61 9.38 -13.51
C ASN A 34 -6.13 10.72 -12.94
N SER A 35 -5.14 10.69 -12.06
CA SER A 35 -4.66 11.83 -11.29
C SER A 35 -4.44 13.09 -12.12
N PHE A 36 -5.15 14.15 -11.75
CA PHE A 36 -4.94 15.50 -12.26
C PHE A 36 -3.57 16.04 -11.84
N ILE A 37 -3.17 15.80 -10.58
CA ILE A 37 -1.88 16.28 -10.07
C ILE A 37 -0.71 15.61 -10.81
N ARG A 38 -0.81 14.31 -11.16
CA ARG A 38 0.20 13.63 -12.00
C ARG A 38 0.33 14.29 -13.37
N ASN A 39 -0.80 14.62 -14.00
CA ASN A 39 -0.80 15.29 -15.29
C ASN A 39 -0.18 16.70 -15.20
N GLU A 40 -0.48 17.46 -14.15
CA GLU A 40 0.13 18.78 -13.90
C GLU A 40 1.64 18.70 -13.61
N MET A 41 2.12 17.58 -13.06
CA MET A 41 3.55 17.29 -12.90
C MET A 41 4.20 16.84 -14.20
N LYS A 42 3.43 16.57 -15.26
CA LYS A 42 3.90 16.04 -16.56
C LYS A 42 4.77 14.78 -16.39
N THR A 43 4.51 13.98 -15.37
CA THR A 43 5.21 12.72 -15.15
C THR A 43 4.45 11.59 -15.82
N GLU A 44 5.18 10.74 -16.51
CA GLU A 44 4.66 9.58 -17.23
C GLU A 44 4.52 8.38 -16.30
N LEU A 45 3.63 7.46 -16.64
CA LEU A 45 3.56 6.13 -16.06
C LEU A 45 4.48 5.18 -16.84
N GLU A 46 5.40 4.53 -16.13
CA GLU A 46 6.13 3.37 -16.61
C GLU A 46 5.18 2.17 -16.57
N ASN A 47 4.85 1.61 -17.75
CA ASN A 47 4.06 0.38 -17.84
C ASN A 47 4.96 -0.81 -17.49
N LEU A 48 4.50 -1.67 -16.58
CA LEU A 48 5.23 -2.85 -16.13
C LEU A 48 4.80 -4.15 -16.85
N GLY A 49 4.00 -4.03 -17.91
CA GLY A 49 3.70 -5.14 -18.82
C GLY A 49 2.41 -5.90 -18.54
N PHE A 50 1.57 -5.47 -17.60
CA PHE A 50 0.28 -6.07 -17.38
C PHE A 50 -0.85 -5.09 -17.72
N GLU A 51 -1.74 -5.50 -18.61
CA GLU A 51 -2.98 -4.81 -18.94
C GLU A 51 -4.07 -5.82 -19.29
N GLN A 52 -5.18 -5.79 -18.56
CA GLN A 52 -6.33 -6.66 -18.83
C GLN A 52 -7.64 -5.96 -18.55
N ARG A 53 -8.64 -6.20 -19.41
CA ARG A 53 -9.99 -5.67 -19.22
C ARG A 53 -10.85 -6.69 -18.47
N TRP A 54 -11.52 -6.24 -17.42
CA TRP A 54 -12.38 -7.07 -16.59
C TRP A 54 -13.76 -6.42 -16.44
N ALA A 55 -14.80 -7.20 -16.67
CA ALA A 55 -16.15 -6.83 -16.31
C ALA A 55 -16.33 -6.97 -14.81
N VAL A 56 -16.72 -5.89 -14.15
CA VAL A 56 -17.04 -5.87 -12.73
C VAL A 56 -18.53 -5.68 -12.57
N ILE A 57 -19.17 -6.64 -11.91
CA ILE A 57 -20.62 -6.72 -11.74
C ILE A 57 -20.91 -6.77 -10.25
N ASP A 58 -21.48 -5.67 -9.74
CA ASP A 58 -21.94 -5.60 -8.34
C ASP A 58 -23.41 -5.99 -8.27
N LEU A 59 -23.72 -6.91 -7.37
CA LEU A 59 -25.05 -7.48 -7.16
C LEU A 59 -25.50 -7.33 -5.70
N ILE A 60 -26.79 -7.15 -5.51
CA ILE A 60 -27.44 -7.16 -4.20
C ILE A 60 -28.30 -8.43 -4.09
N LEU A 61 -28.08 -9.26 -3.09
CA LEU A 61 -28.92 -10.41 -2.80
C LEU A 61 -30.33 -9.95 -2.39
N LYS A 62 -31.36 -10.44 -3.06
CA LYS A 62 -32.77 -10.18 -2.71
C LYS A 62 -33.18 -10.96 -1.45
N THR A 63 -32.61 -12.15 -1.27
CA THR A 63 -32.87 -13.03 -0.14
C THR A 63 -31.61 -13.41 0.61
N LYS A 64 -31.73 -13.97 1.83
CA LYS A 64 -30.57 -14.47 2.60
C LYS A 64 -30.19 -15.92 2.23
N ASN A 65 -31.03 -16.62 1.50
CA ASN A 65 -30.92 -18.07 1.25
C ASN A 65 -30.24 -18.40 -0.08
N VAL A 66 -29.49 -17.47 -0.67
CA VAL A 66 -28.72 -17.75 -1.88
C VAL A 66 -27.50 -18.59 -1.52
N ASN A 67 -27.35 -19.76 -2.18
CA ASN A 67 -26.25 -20.68 -1.92
C ASN A 67 -24.94 -20.17 -2.55
N LEU A 68 -24.29 -19.24 -1.89
CA LEU A 68 -23.02 -18.69 -2.29
C LEU A 68 -21.96 -18.86 -1.19
N PRO A 69 -20.68 -19.07 -1.58
CA PRO A 69 -19.58 -19.18 -0.61
C PRO A 69 -19.47 -17.95 0.30
N ASP A 70 -19.20 -18.18 1.59
CA ASP A 70 -18.97 -17.09 2.56
C ASP A 70 -17.52 -16.56 2.56
N ARG A 71 -16.84 -16.72 1.45
CA ARG A 71 -15.47 -16.25 1.19
C ARG A 71 -15.30 -15.82 -0.26
N THR A 72 -14.29 -15.01 -0.52
CA THR A 72 -13.87 -14.68 -1.90
C THR A 72 -13.26 -15.92 -2.56
N ILE A 73 -13.65 -16.18 -3.80
CA ILE A 73 -13.14 -17.32 -4.59
C ILE A 73 -12.57 -16.81 -5.91
N GLN A 74 -11.40 -17.29 -6.23
CA GLN A 74 -10.77 -17.09 -7.52
C GLN A 74 -10.99 -18.32 -8.38
N TYR A 75 -11.65 -18.15 -9.52
CA TYR A 75 -11.83 -19.21 -10.52
C TYR A 75 -10.70 -19.12 -11.55
N CYS A 76 -9.72 -20.01 -11.42
CA CYS A 76 -8.60 -20.13 -12.33
C CYS A 76 -9.05 -20.90 -13.57
N ASN A 77 -9.30 -20.21 -14.67
CA ASN A 77 -9.72 -20.79 -15.93
C ASN A 77 -9.04 -20.03 -17.06
N ALA A 78 -8.18 -20.70 -17.84
CA ALA A 78 -7.42 -20.08 -18.92
C ALA A 78 -8.30 -19.43 -20.00
N GLU A 79 -9.51 -19.95 -20.24
CA GLU A 79 -10.42 -19.33 -21.21
C GLU A 79 -11.07 -18.07 -20.68
N ARG A 80 -11.43 -18.05 -19.37
CA ARG A 80 -12.14 -16.93 -18.74
C ARG A 80 -11.97 -16.93 -17.23
N PRO A 81 -10.87 -16.35 -16.75
CA PRO A 81 -10.67 -16.17 -15.31
C PRO A 81 -11.78 -15.33 -14.71
N ALA A 82 -12.19 -15.66 -13.50
CA ALA A 82 -13.20 -14.90 -12.77
C ALA A 82 -12.91 -14.88 -11.28
N THR A 83 -13.35 -13.82 -10.61
CA THR A 83 -13.30 -13.68 -9.16
C THR A 83 -14.70 -13.45 -8.62
N TYR A 84 -15.10 -14.23 -7.65
CA TYR A 84 -16.25 -13.95 -6.80
C TYR A 84 -15.76 -13.26 -5.54
N CYS A 85 -16.27 -12.05 -5.25
CA CYS A 85 -16.00 -11.32 -4.03
C CYS A 85 -17.23 -11.33 -3.13
N ARG A 86 -17.04 -11.88 -1.92
CA ARG A 86 -18.12 -12.05 -0.93
C ARG A 86 -18.73 -10.70 -0.51
N ASN A 87 -17.97 -9.62 -0.44
CA ASN A 87 -18.35 -8.28 0.01
C ASN A 87 -19.16 -8.25 1.33
N VAL A 88 -19.50 -7.04 1.81
CA VAL A 88 -20.18 -6.82 3.08
C VAL A 88 -21.71 -6.91 2.91
N GLY A 89 -22.38 -7.47 3.90
CA GLY A 89 -23.84 -7.56 3.94
C GLY A 89 -24.40 -8.38 2.78
N ARG A 90 -25.41 -7.83 2.06
CA ARG A 90 -26.03 -8.47 0.90
C ARG A 90 -25.33 -8.22 -0.42
N ARG A 91 -24.25 -7.42 -0.47
CA ARG A 91 -23.51 -7.16 -1.69
C ARG A 91 -22.62 -8.33 -2.07
N ARG A 92 -22.58 -8.62 -3.37
CA ARG A 92 -21.70 -9.60 -4.00
C ARG A 92 -21.08 -8.95 -5.25
N ARG A 93 -19.90 -9.42 -5.63
CA ARG A 93 -19.26 -8.94 -6.86
C ARG A 93 -18.70 -10.11 -7.63
N TRP A 94 -18.88 -10.06 -8.93
CA TRP A 94 -18.14 -10.88 -9.89
C TRP A 94 -17.24 -9.99 -10.73
N GLU A 95 -16.00 -10.41 -10.86
CA GLU A 95 -15.03 -9.83 -11.76
C GLU A 95 -14.70 -10.89 -12.80
N ILE A 96 -14.92 -10.62 -14.08
CA ILE A 96 -14.82 -11.60 -15.16
C ILE A 96 -13.92 -11.03 -16.25
N ALA A 97 -12.86 -11.73 -16.62
CA ALA A 97 -11.95 -11.30 -17.67
C ALA A 97 -12.67 -11.18 -19.03
N LEU A 98 -12.46 -10.07 -19.73
CA LEU A 98 -12.91 -9.91 -21.11
C LEU A 98 -11.86 -10.47 -22.07
N LYS A 99 -12.32 -11.07 -23.16
CA LYS A 99 -11.47 -11.39 -24.30
C LYS A 99 -11.19 -10.14 -25.13
N ASP A 100 -10.12 -10.13 -25.90
CA ASP A 100 -9.69 -8.94 -26.67
C ASP A 100 -10.75 -8.46 -27.64
N ASN A 101 -11.51 -9.37 -28.25
CA ASN A 101 -12.59 -9.09 -29.20
C ASN A 101 -13.93 -8.71 -28.54
N GLU A 102 -14.00 -8.63 -27.21
CA GLU A 102 -15.24 -8.31 -26.51
C GLU A 102 -15.30 -6.82 -26.14
N SER A 103 -16.38 -6.14 -26.51
CA SER A 103 -16.68 -4.79 -26.01
C SER A 103 -17.52 -4.85 -24.74
N SER A 104 -17.54 -3.75 -23.96
CA SER A 104 -18.45 -3.61 -22.83
C SER A 104 -19.91 -3.78 -23.24
N LYS A 105 -20.31 -3.21 -24.40
CA LYS A 105 -21.66 -3.31 -24.93
C LYS A 105 -22.07 -4.76 -25.22
N THR A 106 -21.18 -5.53 -25.87
CA THR A 106 -21.47 -6.94 -26.19
C THR A 106 -21.42 -7.85 -24.97
N PHE A 107 -20.56 -7.56 -24.00
CA PHE A 107 -20.47 -8.37 -22.78
C PHE A 107 -21.68 -8.15 -21.86
N PHE A 108 -22.16 -6.90 -21.73
CA PHE A 108 -23.30 -6.53 -20.88
C PHE A 108 -24.66 -6.64 -21.58
N ASP A 109 -24.72 -7.26 -22.78
CA ASP A 109 -26.00 -7.72 -23.33
C ASP A 109 -26.70 -8.62 -22.31
N GLU A 110 -27.98 -8.38 -22.07
CA GLU A 110 -28.71 -8.99 -20.96
C GLU A 110 -28.71 -10.52 -21.01
N LYS A 111 -28.98 -11.11 -22.18
CA LYS A 111 -28.99 -12.56 -22.34
C LYS A 111 -27.60 -13.15 -22.11
N ARG A 112 -26.58 -12.46 -22.61
CA ARG A 112 -25.18 -12.91 -22.46
C ARG A 112 -24.72 -12.79 -21.01
N LEU A 113 -24.99 -11.69 -20.36
CA LEU A 113 -24.62 -11.45 -18.95
C LEU A 113 -25.22 -12.53 -18.05
N TRP A 114 -26.53 -12.78 -18.18
CA TRP A 114 -27.19 -13.81 -17.39
C TRP A 114 -26.70 -15.23 -17.70
N LYS A 115 -26.30 -15.51 -18.95
CA LYS A 115 -25.63 -16.78 -19.29
C LYS A 115 -24.33 -16.99 -18.50
N PHE A 116 -23.56 -15.93 -18.22
CA PHE A 116 -22.37 -16.02 -17.36
C PHE A 116 -22.75 -16.19 -15.89
N LEU A 117 -23.68 -15.39 -15.40
CA LEU A 117 -24.05 -15.38 -13.98
C LEU A 117 -24.87 -16.59 -13.57
N SER A 118 -25.59 -17.24 -14.49
CA SER A 118 -26.46 -18.41 -14.22
C SER A 118 -25.72 -19.61 -13.61
N LYS A 119 -24.39 -19.63 -13.68
CA LYS A 119 -23.56 -20.62 -12.98
C LYS A 119 -23.60 -20.47 -11.45
N TRP A 120 -23.99 -19.32 -10.96
CA TRP A 120 -23.93 -18.97 -9.53
C TRP A 120 -25.22 -18.39 -8.98
N VAL A 121 -25.93 -17.59 -9.76
CA VAL A 121 -27.13 -16.85 -9.34
C VAL A 121 -28.13 -16.69 -10.48
N SER A 122 -29.42 -16.51 -10.11
CA SER A 122 -30.51 -16.22 -11.03
C SER A 122 -31.02 -14.78 -10.88
N PRO A 123 -31.76 -14.24 -11.86
CA PRO A 123 -32.41 -12.93 -11.76
C PRO A 123 -33.36 -12.80 -10.56
N ASP A 124 -33.96 -13.91 -10.09
CA ASP A 124 -34.88 -13.90 -8.98
C ASP A 124 -34.17 -13.76 -7.62
N GLU A 125 -32.91 -14.19 -7.54
CA GLU A 125 -32.07 -14.17 -6.33
C GLU A 125 -31.34 -12.85 -6.12
N VAL A 126 -31.02 -12.11 -7.22
CA VAL A 126 -30.17 -10.93 -7.15
C VAL A 126 -30.70 -9.77 -8.00
N GLU A 127 -30.29 -8.57 -7.61
CA GLU A 127 -30.45 -7.34 -8.39
C GLU A 127 -29.08 -6.82 -8.81
N ILE A 128 -28.94 -6.34 -10.05
CA ILE A 128 -27.71 -5.72 -10.53
C ILE A 128 -27.64 -4.29 -10.01
N GLU A 129 -26.72 -4.01 -9.07
CA GLU A 129 -26.47 -2.67 -8.53
C GLU A 129 -25.61 -1.85 -9.53
N ARG A 130 -24.60 -2.49 -10.15
CA ARG A 130 -23.71 -1.82 -11.08
C ARG A 130 -23.03 -2.84 -12.01
N LYS A 131 -22.79 -2.42 -13.23
CA LYS A 131 -21.95 -3.13 -14.20
C LYS A 131 -21.02 -2.17 -14.92
N THR A 132 -19.74 -2.51 -14.99
CA THR A 132 -18.71 -1.67 -15.63
C THR A 132 -17.54 -2.51 -16.10
N VAL A 133 -16.74 -1.97 -17.00
CA VAL A 133 -15.46 -2.58 -17.41
C VAL A 133 -14.34 -1.72 -16.83
N TYR A 134 -13.42 -2.35 -16.12
CA TYR A 134 -12.15 -1.76 -15.71
C TYR A 134 -11.02 -2.33 -16.55
N THR A 135 -10.07 -1.48 -16.88
CA THR A 135 -8.77 -1.91 -17.37
C THR A 135 -7.82 -1.95 -16.18
N PHE A 136 -7.43 -3.14 -15.76
CA PHE A 136 -6.43 -3.34 -14.73
C PHE A 136 -5.05 -3.23 -15.38
N GLN A 137 -4.21 -2.38 -14.80
CA GLN A 137 -2.88 -2.08 -15.31
C GLN A 137 -1.84 -2.22 -14.20
N SER A 138 -0.62 -2.53 -14.59
CA SER A 138 0.55 -2.41 -13.73
C SER A 138 1.41 -1.25 -14.20
N ALA A 139 1.48 -0.18 -13.42
CA ALA A 139 2.27 0.98 -13.79
C ALA A 139 2.78 1.74 -12.58
N ILE A 140 3.91 2.44 -12.74
CA ILE A 140 4.49 3.30 -11.70
C ILE A 140 4.86 4.64 -12.33
N ALA A 141 4.49 5.75 -11.68
CA ALA A 141 4.90 7.07 -12.12
C ALA A 141 6.44 7.22 -12.03
N LYS A 142 7.05 7.75 -13.07
CA LYS A 142 8.51 7.97 -13.12
C LYS A 142 8.97 8.95 -12.04
N SER A 143 8.14 9.94 -11.73
CA SER A 143 8.39 10.90 -10.65
C SER A 143 7.18 11.00 -9.73
N TRP A 144 7.39 10.79 -8.42
CA TRP A 144 6.37 10.91 -7.38
C TRP A 144 6.43 12.28 -6.69
N ARG A 145 7.44 13.09 -7.02
CA ARG A 145 7.65 14.42 -6.47
C ARG A 145 8.14 15.39 -7.54
N GLU A 146 7.58 16.59 -7.53
CA GLU A 146 8.08 17.75 -8.26
C GLU A 146 8.00 18.98 -7.35
N GLY A 147 9.14 19.36 -6.80
CA GLY A 147 9.22 20.47 -5.85
C GLY A 147 8.34 20.21 -4.61
N ARG A 148 7.19 20.89 -4.53
CA ARG A 148 6.24 20.83 -3.42
C ARG A 148 5.00 19.99 -3.73
N LYS A 149 4.95 19.36 -4.90
CA LYS A 149 3.87 18.44 -5.32
C LYS A 149 4.31 16.99 -5.11
N PHE A 150 3.41 16.16 -4.61
CA PHE A 150 3.63 14.73 -4.34
C PHE A 150 2.47 13.91 -4.88
N LEU A 151 2.76 12.66 -5.26
CA LEU A 151 1.76 11.66 -5.65
C LEU A 151 1.73 10.54 -4.62
N VAL A 152 0.53 10.04 -4.29
CA VAL A 152 0.30 9.00 -3.27
C VAL A 152 -0.75 8.01 -3.78
N GLY A 153 -0.54 6.72 -3.55
CA GLY A 153 -1.45 5.65 -3.95
C GLY A 153 -1.63 5.57 -5.46
N ASP A 154 -2.86 5.36 -5.92
CA ASP A 154 -3.17 5.16 -7.34
C ASP A 154 -2.78 6.36 -8.23
N ALA A 155 -2.57 7.54 -7.65
CA ALA A 155 -1.99 8.67 -8.38
C ALA A 155 -0.52 8.41 -8.75
N ALA A 156 0.22 7.65 -7.94
CA ALA A 156 1.62 7.32 -8.13
C ALA A 156 1.84 5.95 -8.79
N HIS A 157 0.94 4.98 -8.57
CA HIS A 157 1.11 3.61 -9.09
C HIS A 157 -0.22 2.87 -9.24
N LEU A 158 -0.31 2.03 -10.26
CA LEU A 158 -1.44 1.17 -10.54
C LEU A 158 -1.05 -0.28 -10.27
N THR A 159 -1.84 -0.97 -9.46
CA THR A 159 -1.58 -2.35 -9.04
C THR A 159 -2.73 -3.25 -9.48
N PRO A 160 -2.46 -4.36 -10.18
CA PRO A 160 -3.49 -5.36 -10.49
C PRO A 160 -4.16 -5.88 -9.20
N PRO A 161 -5.47 -6.17 -9.20
CA PRO A 161 -6.25 -6.41 -7.98
C PRO A 161 -6.02 -7.79 -7.35
N PHE A 162 -5.29 -8.70 -7.97
CA PHE A 162 -5.18 -10.12 -7.60
C PHE A 162 -4.71 -10.40 -6.17
N MET A 163 -4.00 -9.47 -5.55
CA MET A 163 -3.58 -9.57 -4.14
C MET A 163 -4.37 -8.66 -3.21
N GLY A 164 -5.24 -7.78 -3.72
CA GLY A 164 -5.95 -6.77 -2.93
C GLY A 164 -5.03 -5.76 -2.22
N GLN A 165 -3.80 -5.52 -2.73
CA GLN A 165 -2.79 -4.71 -2.03
C GLN A 165 -2.73 -3.24 -2.47
N GLY A 166 -3.45 -2.82 -3.51
CA GLY A 166 -3.40 -1.44 -4.02
C GLY A 166 -3.73 -0.40 -2.94
N MET A 167 -4.89 -0.54 -2.28
CA MET A 167 -5.29 0.34 -1.18
C MET A 167 -4.27 0.32 -0.03
N CYS A 168 -3.79 -0.85 0.36
CA CYS A 168 -2.80 -0.98 1.44
C CYS A 168 -1.46 -0.33 1.07
N ALA A 169 -1.04 -0.39 -0.19
CA ALA A 169 0.14 0.30 -0.68
C ALA A 169 -0.03 1.81 -0.58
N GLY A 170 -1.17 2.36 -1.00
CA GLY A 170 -1.49 3.79 -0.86
C GLY A 170 -1.51 4.27 0.60
N ILE A 171 -2.04 3.46 1.53
CA ILE A 171 -1.99 3.77 2.98
C ILE A 171 -0.53 3.82 3.47
N ARG A 172 0.32 2.89 3.03
CA ARG A 172 1.75 2.90 3.38
C ARG A 172 2.48 4.11 2.78
N ASP A 173 2.12 4.54 1.57
CA ASP A 173 2.66 5.76 0.96
C ASP A 173 2.28 6.98 1.77
N ALA A 174 1.00 7.12 2.11
CA ALA A 174 0.50 8.21 2.94
C ALA A 174 1.19 8.23 4.31
N SER A 175 1.36 7.07 4.94
CA SER A 175 2.05 6.94 6.22
C SER A 175 3.51 7.37 6.11
N ASN A 176 4.23 6.95 5.04
CA ASN A 176 5.63 7.31 4.82
C ASN A 176 5.81 8.81 4.55
N LEU A 177 4.91 9.42 3.78
CA LEU A 177 5.02 10.83 3.42
C LEU A 177 4.57 11.76 4.56
N ALA A 178 3.51 11.41 5.28
CA ALA A 178 2.85 12.30 6.24
C ALA A 178 3.80 12.79 7.35
N TRP A 179 4.58 11.90 7.97
CA TRP A 179 5.51 12.29 9.01
C TRP A 179 6.66 13.14 8.47
N LYS A 180 7.13 12.87 7.25
CA LYS A 180 8.16 13.67 6.58
C LYS A 180 7.68 15.10 6.31
N ILE A 181 6.46 15.23 5.78
CA ILE A 181 5.80 16.54 5.60
C ILE A 181 5.61 17.24 6.94
N SER A 182 5.16 16.53 7.99
CA SER A 182 4.97 17.10 9.33
C SER A 182 6.27 17.72 9.86
N ILE A 183 7.39 17.02 9.75
CA ILE A 183 8.71 17.52 10.15
C ILE A 183 9.09 18.77 9.35
N CYS A 184 8.96 18.71 8.01
CA CYS A 184 9.27 19.84 7.14
C CYS A 184 8.34 21.05 7.32
N CYS A 185 7.13 20.84 7.86
CA CYS A 185 6.22 21.94 8.21
C CYS A 185 6.56 22.62 9.52
N LYS A 186 7.08 21.85 10.50
CA LYS A 186 7.43 22.34 11.83
C LYS A 186 8.85 22.92 11.90
N ASN A 187 9.77 22.28 11.20
CA ASN A 187 11.20 22.58 11.20
C ASN A 187 11.63 23.18 9.85
N ALA A 188 12.95 23.30 9.64
CA ALA A 188 13.49 23.69 8.36
C ALA A 188 13.13 22.66 7.28
N HIS A 189 12.87 23.14 6.06
CA HIS A 189 12.64 22.31 4.88
C HIS A 189 13.87 21.42 4.58
N SER A 190 13.65 20.11 4.52
CA SER A 190 14.72 19.13 4.20
C SER A 190 14.41 18.44 2.88
N GLU A 191 15.20 18.78 1.85
CA GLU A 191 15.11 18.15 0.54
C GLU A 191 15.41 16.64 0.61
N ASN A 192 16.45 16.26 1.37
CA ASN A 192 16.85 14.85 1.52
C ASN A 192 15.72 14.01 2.14
N LEU A 193 15.07 14.54 3.19
CA LEU A 193 13.95 13.88 3.83
C LEU A 193 12.77 13.67 2.87
N LEU A 194 12.44 14.69 2.08
CA LEU A 194 11.33 14.62 1.13
C LEU A 194 11.65 13.74 -0.09
N ASN A 195 12.90 13.76 -0.59
CA ASN A 195 13.33 12.93 -1.72
C ASN A 195 13.37 11.45 -1.35
N SER A 196 13.60 11.11 -0.07
CA SER A 196 13.58 9.73 0.38
C SER A 196 12.21 9.06 0.22
N TYR A 197 11.12 9.81 0.08
CA TYR A 197 9.78 9.26 -0.10
C TYR A 197 9.70 8.35 -1.31
N GLN A 198 10.02 8.86 -2.50
CA GLN A 198 9.94 8.07 -3.73
C GLN A 198 10.92 6.91 -3.71
N SER A 199 12.18 7.14 -3.36
CA SER A 199 13.21 6.10 -3.40
C SER A 199 12.93 4.94 -2.45
N GLU A 200 12.31 5.19 -1.31
CA GLU A 200 11.88 4.17 -0.36
C GLU A 200 10.63 3.43 -0.83
N ARG A 201 9.61 4.17 -1.31
CA ARG A 201 8.30 3.58 -1.58
C ARG A 201 8.18 2.95 -2.94
N SER A 202 8.79 3.53 -3.99
CA SER A 202 8.66 3.00 -5.35
C SER A 202 9.22 1.57 -5.48
N SER A 203 10.37 1.27 -4.85
CA SER A 203 10.91 -0.08 -4.82
C SER A 203 9.98 -1.06 -4.09
N ASN A 204 9.50 -0.67 -2.89
CA ASN A 204 8.58 -1.48 -2.10
C ASN A 204 7.27 -1.77 -2.85
N VAL A 205 6.72 -0.78 -3.55
CA VAL A 205 5.50 -0.93 -4.37
C VAL A 205 5.74 -1.81 -5.58
N ARG A 206 6.89 -1.68 -6.24
CA ARG A 206 7.28 -2.51 -7.39
C ARG A 206 7.27 -4.00 -7.04
N ASP A 207 7.74 -4.37 -5.86
CA ASP A 207 7.71 -5.77 -5.39
C ASP A 207 6.27 -6.28 -5.22
N TYR A 208 5.35 -5.45 -4.69
CA TYR A 208 3.93 -5.80 -4.61
C TYR A 208 3.29 -5.95 -6.00
N ILE A 209 3.59 -5.03 -6.93
CA ILE A 209 3.05 -5.09 -8.29
C ILE A 209 3.56 -6.33 -9.01
N ASN A 210 4.87 -6.62 -8.96
CA ASN A 210 5.46 -7.79 -9.58
C ASN A 210 4.85 -9.10 -9.04
N THR A 211 4.61 -9.15 -7.73
CA THR A 211 3.95 -10.31 -7.12
C THR A 211 2.49 -10.44 -7.56
N ALA A 212 1.76 -9.32 -7.66
CA ALA A 212 0.39 -9.32 -8.16
C ALA A 212 0.30 -9.74 -9.64
N MET A 213 1.27 -9.33 -10.47
CA MET A 213 1.36 -9.75 -11.87
C MET A 213 1.57 -11.26 -11.98
N LYS A 214 2.52 -11.84 -11.24
CA LYS A 214 2.74 -13.30 -11.18
C LYS A 214 1.49 -14.06 -10.75
N MET A 215 0.73 -13.51 -9.80
CA MET A 215 -0.58 -14.07 -9.43
C MET A 215 -1.57 -14.02 -10.58
N GLY A 216 -1.63 -12.90 -11.32
CA GLY A 216 -2.48 -12.78 -12.50
C GLY A 216 -2.12 -13.80 -13.60
N GLU A 217 -0.84 -14.03 -13.85
CA GLU A 217 -0.35 -15.06 -14.77
C GLU A 217 -0.78 -16.47 -14.33
N LEU A 218 -0.65 -16.79 -13.03
CA LEU A 218 -1.11 -18.06 -12.48
C LEU A 218 -2.62 -18.27 -12.67
N LEU A 219 -3.42 -17.20 -12.50
CA LEU A 219 -4.87 -17.27 -12.69
C LEU A 219 -5.28 -17.54 -14.13
N ASN A 220 -4.47 -17.11 -15.08
CA ASN A 220 -4.68 -17.30 -16.52
C ASN A 220 -4.15 -18.66 -17.02
N SER A 221 -3.40 -19.40 -16.20
CA SER A 221 -2.87 -20.72 -16.57
C SER A 221 -3.67 -21.84 -15.93
N ILE A 222 -4.09 -22.82 -16.72
CA ILE A 222 -4.64 -24.09 -16.19
C ILE A 222 -3.47 -24.94 -15.73
N GLY A 223 -3.37 -25.17 -14.41
CA GLY A 223 -2.45 -26.17 -13.86
C GLY A 223 -0.96 -25.89 -14.14
N GLY A 224 -0.58 -24.63 -14.20
CA GLY A 224 0.81 -24.23 -14.37
C GLY A 224 1.69 -24.84 -13.28
N SER A 225 2.64 -25.67 -13.67
CA SER A 225 3.52 -26.46 -12.82
C SER A 225 4.65 -25.67 -12.15
N GLU A 226 4.77 -24.40 -12.40
CA GLU A 226 5.75 -23.52 -11.72
C GLU A 226 5.06 -22.64 -10.68
N VAL A 227 4.94 -23.20 -9.49
CA VAL A 227 4.55 -22.47 -8.30
C VAL A 227 5.75 -21.64 -7.85
N SER A 228 5.61 -20.32 -7.81
CA SER A 228 6.68 -19.46 -7.29
C SER A 228 6.88 -19.73 -5.79
N ASP A 229 8.05 -19.39 -5.23
CA ASP A 229 8.37 -19.53 -3.79
C ASP A 229 7.35 -18.88 -2.84
N THR A 230 6.43 -18.09 -3.38
CA THR A 230 5.38 -17.37 -2.63
C THR A 230 4.01 -18.03 -2.70
N VAL A 231 3.81 -19.02 -3.57
CA VAL A 231 2.51 -19.65 -3.83
C VAL A 231 2.63 -21.16 -3.66
N PHE A 232 1.79 -21.76 -2.84
CA PHE A 232 1.78 -23.20 -2.57
C PHE A 232 0.41 -23.77 -2.91
N VAL A 233 0.40 -24.85 -3.67
CA VAL A 233 -0.82 -25.64 -3.88
C VAL A 233 -0.89 -26.68 -2.75
N GLN A 234 -1.99 -26.63 -2.00
CA GLN A 234 -2.25 -27.61 -0.93
C GLN A 234 -2.70 -28.95 -1.54
N PRO A 235 -2.60 -30.07 -0.80
CA PRO A 235 -3.06 -31.38 -1.29
C PRO A 235 -4.56 -31.41 -1.70
N ASP A 236 -5.38 -30.54 -1.12
CA ASP A 236 -6.80 -30.38 -1.46
C ASP A 236 -7.05 -29.47 -2.67
N GLY A 237 -5.98 -29.05 -3.38
CA GLY A 237 -6.06 -28.14 -4.53
C GLY A 237 -6.21 -26.67 -4.17
N THR A 238 -6.27 -26.30 -2.88
CA THR A 238 -6.32 -24.89 -2.49
C THR A 238 -4.96 -24.22 -2.66
N ILE A 239 -4.98 -22.97 -3.09
CA ILE A 239 -3.76 -22.16 -3.24
C ILE A 239 -3.56 -21.34 -1.99
N LYS A 240 -2.41 -21.54 -1.33
CA LYS A 240 -1.96 -20.72 -0.21
C LYS A 240 -0.81 -19.83 -0.66
N MET A 241 -0.95 -18.54 -0.38
CA MET A 241 0.09 -17.56 -0.68
C MET A 241 0.71 -17.02 0.60
N ASN A 242 2.04 -16.98 0.63
CA ASN A 242 2.74 -16.29 1.72
C ASN A 242 2.61 -14.78 1.55
N THR A 243 2.30 -14.11 2.65
CA THR A 243 2.28 -12.65 2.68
C THR A 243 3.70 -12.11 2.49
N ILE A 244 3.92 -11.42 1.39
CA ILE A 244 5.18 -10.70 1.18
C ILE A 244 5.27 -9.48 2.11
N LYS A 245 6.48 -9.17 2.56
CA LYS A 245 6.78 -7.99 3.39
C LYS A 245 7.98 -7.26 2.80
N PRO A 246 7.83 -6.60 1.64
CA PRO A 246 8.94 -5.91 1.00
C PRO A 246 9.51 -4.84 1.91
N GLN A 247 10.84 -4.74 1.91
CA GLN A 247 11.54 -3.67 2.61
C GLN A 247 11.38 -2.35 1.86
N LEU A 248 11.67 -1.24 2.55
CA LEU A 248 11.81 0.04 1.89
C LEU A 248 13.05 0.04 0.98
N GLY A 249 12.95 0.69 -0.16
CA GLY A 249 14.07 0.95 -1.05
C GLY A 249 15.14 1.84 -0.39
N LYS A 250 16.17 2.23 -1.13
CA LYS A 250 17.22 3.15 -0.66
C LYS A 250 16.59 4.47 -0.17
N GLY A 251 17.09 5.01 0.93
CA GLY A 251 16.55 6.23 1.54
C GLY A 251 17.23 6.53 2.86
N LEU A 252 16.44 6.85 3.89
CA LEU A 252 16.98 7.13 5.22
C LEU A 252 17.56 5.86 5.87
N GLY A 253 18.60 6.02 6.67
CA GLY A 253 19.36 4.95 7.31
C GLY A 253 20.53 4.44 6.45
N GLU A 254 21.43 3.70 7.07
CA GLU A 254 22.60 3.10 6.42
C GLU A 254 22.20 1.87 5.60
N CYS A 255 22.72 1.74 4.39
CA CYS A 255 22.35 0.64 3.49
C CYS A 255 22.85 -0.72 3.96
N GLU A 256 23.95 -0.76 4.72
CA GLU A 256 24.55 -1.98 5.27
C GLU A 256 23.78 -2.55 6.48
N ASP A 257 22.89 -1.77 7.10
CA ASP A 257 22.05 -2.27 8.19
C ASP A 257 20.97 -3.20 7.64
N ILE A 258 21.14 -4.49 7.93
CA ILE A 258 20.22 -5.55 7.45
C ILE A 258 18.77 -5.41 7.95
N ASN A 259 18.55 -4.62 9.00
CA ASN A 259 17.21 -4.37 9.56
C ASN A 259 16.57 -3.11 9.02
N ARG A 260 17.34 -2.22 8.41
CA ARG A 260 16.83 -0.99 7.82
C ARG A 260 15.74 -1.28 6.80
N GLY A 261 14.65 -0.53 6.87
CA GLY A 261 13.53 -0.65 5.93
C GLY A 261 12.64 -1.87 6.14
N LYS A 262 12.91 -2.73 7.12
CA LYS A 262 11.97 -3.76 7.55
C LYS A 262 10.86 -3.16 8.39
N ILE A 263 9.67 -3.74 8.29
CA ILE A 263 8.54 -3.33 9.12
C ILE A 263 8.72 -3.85 10.55
N PHE A 264 8.54 -2.97 11.52
CA PHE A 264 8.50 -3.36 12.92
C PHE A 264 7.14 -4.00 13.23
N PRO A 265 7.08 -5.20 13.81
CA PRO A 265 5.83 -5.92 14.03
C PRO A 265 4.96 -5.23 15.09
N SER A 266 3.63 -5.34 14.92
CA SER A 266 2.70 -5.07 16.02
C SER A 266 2.72 -6.23 17.00
N PHE A 267 2.69 -5.95 18.30
CA PHE A 267 2.53 -6.94 19.34
C PHE A 267 1.88 -6.30 20.58
N LYS A 268 1.27 -7.13 21.40
CA LYS A 268 0.83 -6.70 22.73
C LYS A 268 1.90 -7.02 23.74
N SER A 269 2.20 -6.08 24.61
CA SER A 269 3.09 -6.35 25.75
C SER A 269 2.45 -7.38 26.69
N ASP A 270 3.24 -7.99 27.57
CA ASP A 270 2.75 -8.95 28.57
C ASP A 270 1.64 -8.41 29.47
N PHE A 271 1.53 -7.08 29.61
CA PHE A 271 0.44 -6.39 30.29
C PHE A 271 -0.75 -6.01 29.37
N GLY A 272 -0.82 -6.58 28.16
CA GLY A 272 -1.92 -6.33 27.22
C GLY A 272 -1.90 -4.95 26.56
N ARG A 273 -0.87 -4.11 26.79
CA ARG A 273 -0.72 -2.83 26.11
C ARG A 273 -0.32 -3.06 24.66
N ASP A 274 -1.07 -2.45 23.75
CA ASP A 274 -0.70 -2.44 22.34
C ASP A 274 0.51 -1.52 22.14
N ILE A 275 1.59 -2.05 21.57
CA ILE A 275 2.80 -1.29 21.23
C ILE A 275 2.47 -0.10 20.30
N ASP A 276 1.39 -0.17 19.56
CA ASP A 276 0.98 0.89 18.66
C ASP A 276 0.66 2.19 19.37
N ASN A 277 0.30 2.13 20.66
CA ASN A 277 0.00 3.30 21.48
C ASN A 277 1.24 4.12 21.85
N ILE A 278 2.45 3.60 21.69
CA ILE A 278 3.68 4.35 21.95
C ILE A 278 4.20 5.11 20.73
N PHE A 279 3.74 4.76 19.54
CA PHE A 279 4.14 5.46 18.33
C PHE A 279 3.48 6.82 18.22
N ALA A 280 4.29 7.81 17.88
CA ALA A 280 3.88 9.19 17.66
C ALA A 280 4.33 9.66 16.26
N CYS A 281 4.30 10.96 16.03
CA CYS A 281 4.77 11.57 14.77
C CYS A 281 6.30 11.64 14.66
N ASP A 282 7.03 11.30 15.73
CA ASP A 282 8.48 11.33 15.79
C ASP A 282 9.06 9.91 15.89
N PRO A 283 10.30 9.70 15.45
CA PRO A 283 10.99 8.44 15.64
C PRO A 283 11.15 8.08 17.12
N ILE A 284 11.19 6.79 17.42
CA ILE A 284 11.42 6.28 18.77
C ILE A 284 12.62 5.33 18.79
N LEU A 285 13.30 5.27 19.95
CA LEU A 285 14.35 4.29 20.22
C LEU A 285 13.80 3.21 21.13
N ILE A 286 14.06 1.95 20.80
CA ILE A 286 13.76 0.77 21.62
C ILE A 286 15.03 -0.02 21.86
N THR A 287 15.31 -0.39 23.13
CA THR A 287 16.53 -1.11 23.50
C THR A 287 16.29 -2.10 24.63
N ASN A 288 17.14 -3.14 24.71
CA ASN A 288 17.20 -4.04 25.88
C ASN A 288 18.22 -3.57 26.95
N LYS A 289 18.87 -2.43 26.74
CA LYS A 289 19.85 -1.87 27.68
C LYS A 289 19.16 -0.85 28.59
N LYS A 290 19.64 -0.77 29.84
CA LYS A 290 19.28 0.35 30.70
C LYS A 290 19.87 1.64 30.15
N ILE A 291 19.05 2.68 30.00
CA ILE A 291 19.41 3.94 29.38
C ILE A 291 19.08 5.13 30.27
N ASN A 292 19.91 6.16 30.20
CA ASN A 292 19.56 7.47 30.71
C ASN A 292 18.74 8.23 29.65
N LYS A 293 17.42 8.14 29.74
CA LYS A 293 16.49 8.73 28.76
C LYS A 293 16.63 10.25 28.58
N LYS A 294 17.20 10.94 29.59
CA LYS A 294 17.38 12.41 29.55
C LYS A 294 18.53 12.84 28.64
N GLU A 295 19.47 11.94 28.34
CA GLU A 295 20.61 12.23 27.47
C GLU A 295 20.28 12.06 25.99
N LEU A 296 19.24 11.30 25.66
CA LEU A 296 18.87 10.99 24.29
C LEU A 296 17.87 12.02 23.76
N ARG A 297 18.16 12.58 22.57
CA ARG A 297 17.28 13.53 21.87
C ARG A 297 16.10 12.83 21.16
N ILE A 298 15.70 11.66 21.62
CA ILE A 298 14.65 10.83 21.03
C ILE A 298 13.84 10.19 22.14
N LYS A 299 12.54 10.03 21.92
CA LYS A 299 11.71 9.28 22.85
C LYS A 299 12.18 7.82 22.91
N SER A 300 12.52 7.36 24.10
CA SER A 300 13.24 6.10 24.27
C SER A 300 12.51 5.18 25.24
N TYR A 301 12.56 3.88 24.95
CA TYR A 301 11.94 2.81 25.72
C TYR A 301 12.93 1.67 25.95
N ASP A 302 12.97 1.14 27.14
CA ASP A 302 13.71 -0.09 27.47
C ASP A 302 12.78 -1.20 27.95
N CYS A 303 13.37 -2.34 28.38
CA CYS A 303 12.59 -3.50 28.82
C CYS A 303 11.68 -3.22 30.02
N SER A 304 11.99 -2.19 30.82
CA SER A 304 11.15 -1.80 31.96
C SER A 304 9.87 -1.06 31.51
N ASP A 305 9.93 -0.38 30.35
CA ASP A 305 8.78 0.30 29.79
C ASP A 305 7.88 -0.63 28.97
N ILE A 306 8.52 -1.61 28.28
CA ILE A 306 7.84 -2.53 27.35
C ILE A 306 8.31 -3.96 27.61
N PRO A 307 7.73 -4.64 28.60
CA PRO A 307 8.01 -6.05 28.86
C PRO A 307 7.78 -6.92 27.62
N GLY A 308 8.68 -7.88 27.38
CA GLY A 308 8.64 -8.75 26.21
C GLY A 308 9.33 -8.17 24.96
N ILE A 309 9.86 -6.94 25.01
CA ILE A 309 10.55 -6.32 23.86
C ILE A 309 11.82 -7.07 23.45
N GLU A 310 12.47 -7.76 24.39
CA GLU A 310 13.68 -8.58 24.14
C GLU A 310 13.44 -9.66 23.09
N VAL A 311 12.25 -10.25 23.09
CA VAL A 311 11.87 -11.29 22.10
C VAL A 311 11.90 -10.70 20.68
N ILE A 312 11.41 -9.47 20.54
CA ILE A 312 11.41 -8.78 19.26
C ILE A 312 12.83 -8.38 18.84
N LEU A 313 13.61 -7.82 19.76
CA LEU A 313 15.01 -7.44 19.49
C LEU A 313 15.87 -8.66 19.10
N LYS A 314 15.69 -9.81 19.77
CA LYS A 314 16.33 -11.08 19.40
C LYS A 314 15.98 -11.51 17.99
N LYS A 315 14.71 -11.35 17.55
CA LYS A 315 14.28 -11.67 16.18
C LYS A 315 15.00 -10.84 15.13
N PHE A 316 15.33 -9.58 15.44
CA PHE A 316 16.12 -8.70 14.58
C PHE A 316 17.63 -8.84 14.82
N LYS A 317 18.08 -9.74 15.69
CA LYS A 317 19.49 -9.96 16.05
C LYS A 317 20.21 -8.67 16.45
N THR A 318 19.57 -7.84 17.26
CA THR A 318 20.09 -6.55 17.69
C THR A 318 19.72 -6.25 19.14
N ASN A 319 20.40 -5.27 19.75
CA ASN A 319 20.10 -4.79 21.09
C ASN A 319 19.27 -3.50 21.08
N THR A 320 19.30 -2.76 19.96
CA THR A 320 18.67 -1.46 19.86
C THR A 320 18.15 -1.22 18.45
N LEU A 321 16.95 -0.65 18.35
CA LEU A 321 16.30 -0.22 17.12
C LEU A 321 15.89 1.24 17.23
N ILE A 322 16.04 2.00 16.15
CA ILE A 322 15.32 3.25 15.93
C ILE A 322 14.21 2.97 14.94
N ILE A 323 12.98 3.26 15.33
CA ILE A 323 11.76 2.98 14.57
C ILE A 323 11.14 4.30 14.17
N ARG A 324 10.79 4.42 12.91
CA ARG A 324 10.16 5.59 12.31
C ARG A 324 8.65 5.65 12.63
N PRO A 325 7.99 6.82 12.49
CA PRO A 325 6.56 6.95 12.71
C PRO A 325 5.70 6.04 11.81
N ASP A 326 6.19 5.71 10.61
CA ASP A 326 5.55 4.79 9.65
C ASP A 326 5.82 3.31 9.93
N ARG A 327 6.35 2.97 11.11
CA ARG A 327 6.61 1.61 11.59
C ARG A 327 7.76 0.88 10.89
N PHE A 328 8.51 1.54 10.05
CA PHE A 328 9.72 0.94 9.49
C PHE A 328 10.93 1.20 10.37
N ILE A 329 11.84 0.24 10.41
CA ILE A 329 13.11 0.38 11.11
C ILE A 329 14.00 1.35 10.33
N LEU A 330 14.46 2.40 11.00
CA LEU A 330 15.44 3.34 10.45
C LEU A 330 16.84 2.78 10.55
N ALA A 331 17.19 2.26 11.73
CA ALA A 331 18.52 1.75 12.01
C ALA A 331 18.51 0.75 13.18
N SER A 332 19.52 -0.11 13.21
CA SER A 332 19.77 -1.05 14.30
C SER A 332 21.22 -1.05 14.76
N THR A 333 21.48 -1.37 16.03
CA THR A 333 22.85 -1.48 16.54
C THR A 333 22.96 -2.43 17.72
N GLN A 334 24.14 -3.07 17.83
CA GLN A 334 24.58 -3.81 19.02
C GLN A 334 25.56 -3.00 19.87
N LYS A 335 26.06 -1.86 19.37
CA LYS A 335 27.04 -1.00 20.04
C LYS A 335 26.45 -0.37 21.31
N ASN A 336 27.34 0.04 22.23
CA ASN A 336 26.93 0.62 23.51
C ASN A 336 26.76 2.15 23.42
N ASP A 337 27.42 2.82 22.50
CA ASP A 337 27.33 4.27 22.34
C ASP A 337 26.00 4.65 21.63
N LEU A 338 24.93 4.66 22.42
CA LEU A 338 23.59 4.98 21.92
C LEU A 338 23.43 6.47 21.63
N LEU A 339 24.18 7.35 22.27
CA LEU A 339 24.14 8.79 22.02
C LEU A 339 24.66 9.10 20.62
N LYS A 340 25.85 8.61 20.28
CA LYS A 340 26.42 8.77 18.95
C LYS A 340 25.53 8.15 17.87
N PHE A 341 25.07 6.91 18.11
CA PHE A 341 24.15 6.21 17.18
C PHE A 341 22.89 7.01 16.92
N THR A 342 22.24 7.49 17.98
CA THR A 342 20.98 8.27 17.86
C THR A 342 21.22 9.59 17.12
N ASN A 343 22.26 10.34 17.46
CA ASN A 343 22.56 11.60 16.79
C ASN A 343 22.84 11.41 15.31
N THR A 344 23.60 10.39 14.93
CA THR A 344 23.86 10.05 13.50
C THR A 344 22.56 9.81 12.74
N CYS A 345 21.61 9.06 13.33
CA CYS A 345 20.32 8.77 12.70
C CYS A 345 19.41 10.01 12.64
N LEU A 346 19.34 10.81 13.71
CA LEU A 346 18.49 12.00 13.76
C LEU A 346 18.97 13.10 12.80
N ASN A 347 20.28 13.24 12.57
CA ASN A 347 20.81 14.20 11.62
C ASN A 347 20.32 13.95 10.19
N GLN A 348 20.04 12.70 9.81
CA GLN A 348 19.45 12.39 8.50
C GLN A 348 18.00 12.88 8.37
N ILE A 349 17.28 12.99 9.48
CA ILE A 349 15.88 13.39 9.51
C ILE A 349 15.74 14.91 9.64
N TYR A 350 16.45 15.50 10.57
CA TYR A 350 16.25 16.89 10.98
C TYR A 350 17.20 17.87 10.32
N SER A 351 18.19 17.40 9.52
CA SER A 351 19.20 18.25 8.86
C SER A 351 19.87 19.21 9.86
N LEU A 352 20.26 18.68 11.04
CA LEU A 352 20.93 19.42 12.11
C LEU A 352 22.39 19.67 11.79
#